data_80269b7d9d11ee1cf2da8042aa05e275
#
_entry.id   80269b7d9d11ee1cf2da8042aa05e275
#
_cell.length_a   1.000
_cell.length_b   1.000
_cell.length_c   1.000
_cell.angle_alpha   90.00
_cell.angle_beta   90.00
_cell.angle_gamma   90.00
#
_symmetry.space_group_name_H-M   'P 1'
#
loop_
_entity.id
_entity.type
_entity.pdbx_description
1 polymer ?
#
loop_
_entity_poly.entity_id
_entity_poly.type
_entity_poly.pdbx_seq_one_letter_code
_entity_poly.pdbx_strand_id
1 'polypeptide(L)'
;MAPKQMTSEKHEFKAEIKQLLDILVHSLYTSREIFLRELISNASDALDKLRFESTKGTEILDKELPLEIKINFDEKKKLLTISDTGIGMTKEELINNIGTIAKSGSAEFLKQLKDSKSDVNNIIGKFGVGFYSVFMVAEEVVIKTKSFKKDSPEVEWKSDGLGNYEIEEISNDLKRGTIIEIHLKEDAKDF
;
A
#
# COMPACT_ATOMS: atom_id res chain seq x y z
N MET A 1 -21.96 26.07 -7.15
CA MET A 1 -21.14 25.07 -7.87
C MET A 1 -21.73 23.71 -7.57
N ALA A 2 -22.10 22.96 -8.62
CA ALA A 2 -22.59 21.60 -8.42
C ALA A 2 -21.44 20.71 -7.89
N PRO A 3 -21.70 19.77 -6.96
CA PRO A 3 -20.69 18.86 -6.51
C PRO A 3 -20.18 18.03 -7.71
N LYS A 4 -18.86 18.06 -7.93
CA LYS A 4 -18.20 17.21 -8.93
C LYS A 4 -18.54 15.76 -8.54
N GLN A 5 -19.28 15.05 -9.37
CA GLN A 5 -19.52 13.62 -9.16
C GLN A 5 -18.16 12.93 -9.16
N MET A 6 -17.73 12.47 -8.00
CA MET A 6 -16.55 11.60 -7.88
C MET A 6 -16.94 10.27 -8.50
N THR A 7 -16.27 9.91 -9.57
CA THR A 7 -16.47 8.63 -10.25
C THR A 7 -15.37 7.69 -9.79
N SER A 8 -15.75 6.64 -9.06
CA SER A 8 -14.84 5.53 -8.76
C SER A 8 -14.55 4.77 -10.06
N GLU A 9 -13.27 4.53 -10.30
CA GLU A 9 -12.79 3.73 -11.43
C GLU A 9 -12.45 2.33 -10.94
N LYS A 10 -13.06 1.31 -11.53
CA LYS A 10 -12.78 -0.08 -11.22
C LYS A 10 -11.74 -0.64 -12.18
N HIS A 11 -10.69 -1.22 -11.62
CA HIS A 11 -9.58 -1.82 -12.36
C HIS A 11 -9.39 -3.28 -11.96
N GLU A 12 -8.94 -4.09 -12.91
CA GLU A 12 -8.48 -5.44 -12.63
C GLU A 12 -6.98 -5.48 -12.38
N PHE A 13 -6.56 -6.28 -11.42
CA PHE A 13 -5.14 -6.60 -11.28
C PHE A 13 -4.65 -7.38 -12.49
N LYS A 14 -3.38 -7.16 -12.85
CA LYS A 14 -2.72 -7.98 -13.87
C LYS A 14 -2.70 -9.46 -13.43
N ALA A 15 -2.68 -10.36 -14.40
CA ALA A 15 -2.73 -11.81 -14.14
C ALA A 15 -1.64 -12.29 -13.19
N GLU A 16 -0.44 -11.70 -13.27
CA GLU A 16 0.69 -12.02 -12.39
C GLU A 16 0.41 -11.63 -10.93
N ILE A 17 -0.29 -10.52 -10.71
CA ILE A 17 -0.69 -10.07 -9.36
C ILE A 17 -1.75 -11.03 -8.80
N LYS A 18 -2.73 -11.43 -9.60
CA LYS A 18 -3.75 -12.41 -9.18
C LYS A 18 -3.11 -13.72 -8.74
N GLN A 19 -2.14 -14.24 -9.50
CA GLN A 19 -1.38 -15.43 -9.11
C GLN A 19 -0.56 -15.25 -7.84
N LEU A 20 0.06 -14.07 -7.67
CA LEU A 20 0.78 -13.72 -6.45
C LEU A 20 -0.13 -13.70 -5.24
N LEU A 21 -1.27 -13.01 -5.34
CA LEU A 21 -2.26 -12.93 -4.26
C LEU A 21 -2.76 -14.32 -3.86
N ASP A 22 -3.08 -15.17 -4.85
CA ASP A 22 -3.49 -16.54 -4.62
C ASP A 22 -2.43 -17.35 -3.86
N ILE A 23 -1.17 -17.23 -4.26
CA ILE A 23 -0.05 -17.87 -3.57
C ILE A 23 0.11 -17.33 -2.14
N LEU A 24 0.08 -16.00 -1.94
CA LEU A 24 0.24 -15.38 -0.63
C LEU A 24 -0.90 -15.77 0.32
N VAL A 25 -2.14 -15.75 -0.15
CA VAL A 25 -3.32 -16.13 0.65
C VAL A 25 -3.27 -17.60 1.06
N HIS A 26 -2.77 -18.49 0.20
CA HIS A 26 -2.75 -19.94 0.45
C HIS A 26 -1.41 -20.45 1.01
N SER A 27 -0.31 -19.71 0.91
CA SER A 27 1.02 -20.07 1.41
C SER A 27 1.21 -19.88 2.93
N LEU A 28 0.33 -19.88 3.61
CA LEU A 28 -0.38 -19.58 4.82
C LEU A 28 0.31 -19.78 6.18
N TYR A 29 1.52 -20.20 6.38
CA TYR A 29 1.91 -20.60 7.74
C TYR A 29 3.25 -20.14 8.28
N THR A 30 3.97 -19.32 7.57
CA THR A 30 5.26 -18.82 8.07
C THR A 30 5.33 -17.31 8.07
N SER A 31 5.05 -16.67 9.20
CA SER A 31 5.31 -15.25 9.45
C SER A 31 4.30 -14.29 8.82
N ARG A 32 3.04 -14.36 9.27
CA ARG A 32 2.01 -13.38 8.89
C ARG A 32 2.45 -11.93 9.19
N GLU A 33 3.25 -11.71 10.22
CA GLU A 33 3.76 -10.40 10.63
C GLU A 33 4.68 -9.71 9.61
N ILE A 34 5.08 -10.40 8.54
CA ILE A 34 5.89 -9.80 7.49
C ILE A 34 5.23 -8.58 6.87
N PHE A 35 3.89 -8.58 6.74
CA PHE A 35 3.17 -7.45 6.17
C PHE A 35 3.44 -6.16 6.94
N LEU A 36 3.46 -6.23 8.27
CA LEU A 36 3.69 -5.06 9.12
C LEU A 36 5.10 -4.48 8.90
N ARG A 37 6.10 -5.34 8.83
CA ARG A 37 7.47 -4.94 8.53
C ARG A 37 7.57 -4.25 7.16
N GLU A 38 6.96 -4.83 6.15
CA GLU A 38 6.97 -4.28 4.79
C GLU A 38 6.25 -2.92 4.71
N LEU A 39 5.10 -2.78 5.36
CA LEU A 39 4.38 -1.50 5.38
C LEU A 39 5.13 -0.41 6.15
N ILE A 40 5.76 -0.74 7.28
CA ILE A 40 6.59 0.21 8.03
C ILE A 40 7.83 0.60 7.22
N SER A 41 8.47 -0.34 6.52
CA SER A 41 9.60 -0.06 5.63
C SER A 41 9.19 0.89 4.51
N ASN A 42 8.05 0.64 3.86
CA ASN A 42 7.52 1.52 2.82
C ASN A 42 7.23 2.94 3.34
N ALA A 43 6.67 3.04 4.55
CA ALA A 43 6.44 4.33 5.20
C ALA A 43 7.77 5.06 5.51
N SER A 44 8.79 4.36 5.99
CA SER A 44 10.12 4.92 6.21
C SER A 44 10.75 5.43 4.90
N ASP A 45 10.66 4.65 3.83
CA ASP A 45 11.15 5.04 2.51
C ASP A 45 10.42 6.29 1.98
N ALA A 46 9.12 6.44 2.27
CA ALA A 46 8.34 7.61 1.90
C ALA A 46 8.83 8.88 2.64
N LEU A 47 9.21 8.77 3.91
CA LEU A 47 9.80 9.86 4.67
C LEU A 47 11.19 10.24 4.11
N ASP A 48 12.02 9.26 3.78
CA ASP A 48 13.37 9.51 3.24
C ASP A 48 13.32 10.13 1.85
N LYS A 49 12.40 9.68 0.99
CA LYS A 49 12.14 10.31 -0.31
C LYS A 49 11.74 11.78 -0.15
N LEU A 50 10.90 12.10 0.83
CA LEU A 50 10.52 13.48 1.09
C LEU A 50 11.69 14.31 1.60
N ARG A 51 12.52 13.79 2.50
CA ARG A 51 13.76 14.46 2.94
C ARG A 51 14.64 14.79 1.74
N PHE A 52 14.82 13.84 0.84
CA PHE A 52 15.61 14.06 -0.37
C PHE A 52 15.00 15.13 -1.29
N GLU A 53 13.67 15.12 -1.51
CA GLU A 53 13.01 16.17 -2.29
C GLU A 53 13.18 17.56 -1.64
N SER A 54 13.16 17.66 -0.32
CA SER A 54 13.37 18.92 0.40
C SER A 54 14.74 19.52 0.17
N THR A 55 15.76 18.70 -0.12
CA THR A 55 17.12 19.19 -0.41
C THR A 55 17.25 19.81 -1.80
N LYS A 56 16.32 19.53 -2.70
CA LYS A 56 16.32 20.05 -4.08
C LYS A 56 15.71 21.46 -4.20
N GLY A 57 15.21 22.02 -3.10
CA GLY A 57 14.48 23.30 -3.13
C GLY A 57 13.08 23.21 -3.74
N THR A 58 12.54 22.01 -3.87
CA THR A 58 11.17 21.76 -4.36
C THR A 58 10.15 22.33 -3.37
N GLU A 59 9.10 22.94 -3.89
CA GLU A 59 7.97 23.39 -3.05
C GLU A 59 7.19 22.18 -2.53
N ILE A 60 7.11 22.06 -1.21
CA ILE A 60 6.51 20.92 -0.52
C ILE A 60 5.22 21.36 0.17
N LEU A 61 4.13 20.67 -0.09
CA LEU A 61 2.86 20.82 0.62
C LEU A 61 3.07 20.45 2.10
N ASP A 62 2.43 21.22 3.01
CA ASP A 62 2.50 20.97 4.46
C ASP A 62 3.96 20.86 4.97
N LYS A 63 4.83 21.76 4.56
CA LYS A 63 6.28 21.73 4.86
C LYS A 63 6.59 21.61 6.35
N GLU A 64 5.75 22.24 7.20
CA GLU A 64 5.92 22.27 8.66
C GLU A 64 5.41 20.99 9.35
N LEU A 65 4.80 20.08 8.61
CA LEU A 65 4.32 18.81 9.16
C LEU A 65 5.53 17.94 9.56
N PRO A 66 5.61 17.45 10.81
CA PRO A 66 6.71 16.58 11.25
C PRO A 66 6.74 15.28 10.46
N LEU A 67 7.94 14.72 10.27
CA LEU A 67 8.10 13.42 9.65
C LEU A 67 7.85 12.32 10.69
N GLU A 68 6.75 11.63 10.56
CA GLU A 68 6.34 10.61 11.54
C GLU A 68 5.62 9.42 10.87
N ILE A 69 5.68 8.29 11.54
CA ILE A 69 4.87 7.11 11.25
C ILE A 69 4.01 6.85 12.48
N LYS A 70 2.71 6.68 12.27
CA LYS A 70 1.76 6.33 13.33
C LYS A 70 1.12 4.98 13.04
N ILE A 71 0.99 4.16 14.07
CA ILE A 71 0.30 2.88 14.03
C ILE A 71 -0.79 2.92 15.08
N ASN A 72 -2.03 2.67 14.67
CA ASN A 72 -3.19 2.60 15.55
C ASN A 72 -3.96 1.31 15.32
N PHE A 73 -4.47 0.73 16.37
CA PHE A 73 -5.31 -0.46 16.29
C PHE A 73 -6.62 -0.23 17.05
N ASP A 74 -7.73 -0.38 16.34
CA ASP A 74 -9.09 -0.39 16.90
C ASP A 74 -9.57 -1.84 16.97
N GLU A 75 -9.48 -2.44 18.16
CA GLU A 75 -9.85 -3.83 18.40
C GLU A 75 -11.32 -4.11 18.08
N LYS A 76 -12.22 -3.16 18.38
CA LYS A 76 -13.66 -3.34 18.14
C LYS A 76 -14.01 -3.39 16.65
N LYS A 77 -13.31 -2.59 15.86
CA LYS A 77 -13.48 -2.54 14.40
C LYS A 77 -12.57 -3.52 13.68
N LYS A 78 -11.63 -4.16 14.37
CA LYS A 78 -10.54 -4.96 13.78
C LYS A 78 -9.79 -4.19 12.69
N LEU A 79 -9.55 -2.91 12.97
CA LEU A 79 -8.95 -1.97 12.04
C LEU A 79 -7.54 -1.62 12.51
N LEU A 80 -6.55 -2.04 11.75
CA LEU A 80 -5.18 -1.57 11.89
C LEU A 80 -4.95 -0.42 10.91
N THR A 81 -4.46 0.71 11.41
CA THR A 81 -4.13 1.88 10.60
C THR A 81 -2.65 2.18 10.71
N ILE A 82 -1.97 2.27 9.58
CA ILE A 82 -0.60 2.72 9.47
C ILE A 82 -0.60 4.00 8.65
N SER A 83 -0.04 5.07 9.18
CA SER A 83 0.03 6.34 8.48
C SER A 83 1.44 6.92 8.53
N ASP A 84 1.84 7.57 7.45
CA ASP A 84 3.08 8.34 7.35
C ASP A 84 2.81 9.74 6.83
N THR A 85 3.71 10.64 7.15
CA THR A 85 3.74 12.02 6.65
C THR A 85 4.81 12.20 5.57
N GLY A 86 5.06 11.14 4.80
CA GLY A 86 6.08 11.10 3.76
C GLY A 86 5.69 11.84 2.49
N ILE A 87 6.28 11.39 1.39
CA ILE A 87 6.12 12.03 0.08
C ILE A 87 4.70 11.91 -0.49
N GLY A 88 3.91 10.93 -0.04
CA GLY A 88 2.61 10.59 -0.61
C GLY A 88 2.70 10.15 -2.08
N MET A 89 1.55 9.98 -2.72
CA MET A 89 1.49 9.51 -4.11
C MET A 89 0.44 10.29 -4.90
N THR A 90 0.70 10.53 -6.18
CA THR A 90 -0.32 10.90 -7.17
C THR A 90 -1.13 9.66 -7.58
N LYS A 91 -2.25 9.85 -8.27
CA LYS A 91 -3.06 8.75 -8.80
C LYS A 91 -2.24 7.82 -9.70
N GLU A 92 -1.43 8.38 -10.60
CA GLU A 92 -0.58 7.64 -11.51
C GLU A 92 0.51 6.85 -10.77
N GLU A 93 1.14 7.47 -9.76
CA GLU A 93 2.13 6.83 -8.91
C GLU A 93 1.51 5.67 -8.12
N LEU A 94 0.30 5.85 -7.58
CA LEU A 94 -0.43 4.82 -6.85
C LEU A 94 -0.78 3.62 -7.75
N ILE A 95 -1.32 3.86 -8.94
CA ILE A 95 -1.61 2.82 -9.93
C ILE A 95 -0.32 2.07 -10.33
N ASN A 96 0.78 2.79 -10.56
CA ASN A 96 2.03 2.19 -10.97
C ASN A 96 2.69 1.38 -9.84
N ASN A 97 2.62 1.85 -8.61
CA ASN A 97 3.27 1.21 -7.46
C ASN A 97 2.47 -0.01 -6.96
N ILE A 98 1.15 0.07 -6.98
CA ILE A 98 0.27 -0.97 -6.44
C ILE A 98 -0.39 -1.81 -7.54
N GLY A 99 -0.66 -1.23 -8.70
CA GLY A 99 -1.24 -1.95 -9.85
C GLY A 99 -0.24 -2.74 -10.68
N THR A 100 1.05 -2.66 -10.38
CA THR A 100 2.09 -3.25 -11.25
C THR A 100 3.17 -3.91 -10.40
N ILE A 101 3.31 -5.23 -10.47
CA ILE A 101 4.54 -5.91 -10.03
C ILE A 101 5.67 -5.38 -10.90
N ALA A 102 6.81 -5.04 -10.28
CA ALA A 102 7.99 -4.51 -10.98
C ALA A 102 8.26 -5.27 -12.29
N LYS A 103 8.35 -4.53 -13.37
CA LYS A 103 8.33 -4.99 -14.77
C LYS A 103 9.34 -6.09 -15.16
N SER A 104 10.26 -6.47 -14.31
CA SER A 104 11.43 -7.30 -14.70
C SER A 104 11.53 -8.66 -14.00
N GLY A 105 10.59 -9.06 -13.16
CA GLY A 105 10.81 -10.24 -12.34
C GLY A 105 9.61 -11.15 -12.09
N SER A 106 8.43 -10.87 -12.65
CA SER A 106 7.23 -11.63 -12.28
C SER A 106 7.32 -13.14 -12.57
N ALA A 107 7.84 -13.53 -13.71
CA ALA A 107 8.02 -14.96 -14.03
C ALA A 107 9.11 -15.63 -13.17
N GLU A 108 10.23 -14.93 -12.95
CA GLU A 108 11.32 -15.40 -12.07
C GLU A 108 10.86 -15.45 -10.60
N PHE A 109 10.10 -14.45 -10.14
CA PHE A 109 9.50 -14.40 -8.83
C PHE A 109 8.55 -15.58 -8.59
N LEU A 110 7.61 -15.83 -9.51
CA LEU A 110 6.68 -16.95 -9.42
C LEU A 110 7.40 -18.30 -9.47
N LYS A 111 8.48 -18.42 -10.24
CA LYS A 111 9.32 -19.62 -10.28
C LYS A 111 10.01 -19.83 -8.94
N GLN A 112 10.65 -18.80 -8.39
CA GLN A 112 11.32 -18.87 -7.09
C GLN A 112 10.34 -19.20 -5.96
N LEU A 113 9.12 -18.65 -5.97
CA LEU A 113 8.07 -19.00 -4.99
C LEU A 113 7.66 -20.48 -5.08
N LYS A 114 7.55 -21.03 -6.29
CA LYS A 114 7.18 -22.45 -6.48
C LYS A 114 8.31 -23.41 -6.09
N ASP A 115 9.55 -23.01 -6.36
CA ASP A 115 10.74 -23.84 -6.13
C ASP A 115 11.26 -23.76 -4.68
N SER A 116 10.92 -22.69 -3.94
CA SER A 116 11.41 -22.44 -2.59
C SER A 116 10.45 -22.93 -1.52
N LYS A 117 10.78 -24.03 -0.87
CA LYS A 117 10.10 -24.45 0.38
C LYS A 117 10.54 -23.64 1.62
N SER A 118 11.47 -22.68 1.51
CA SER A 118 12.20 -22.22 2.69
C SER A 118 12.33 -20.72 2.92
N ASP A 119 12.04 -19.81 1.99
CA ASP A 119 12.24 -18.38 2.30
C ASP A 119 11.38 -17.40 1.44
N VAL A 120 10.07 -17.53 1.55
CA VAL A 120 9.09 -16.65 0.92
C VAL A 120 9.35 -15.17 1.30
N ASN A 121 9.80 -14.92 2.54
CA ASN A 121 10.06 -13.59 3.06
C ASN A 121 11.17 -12.84 2.30
N ASN A 122 12.28 -13.53 2.03
CA ASN A 122 13.39 -12.96 1.26
C ASN A 122 12.99 -12.70 -0.20
N ILE A 123 12.14 -13.56 -0.75
CA ILE A 123 11.64 -13.43 -2.10
C ILE A 123 10.72 -12.21 -2.21
N ILE A 124 9.77 -12.02 -1.28
CA ILE A 124 8.85 -10.89 -1.22
C ILE A 124 9.61 -9.56 -1.20
N GLY A 125 10.60 -9.42 -0.31
CA GLY A 125 11.41 -8.19 -0.20
C GLY A 125 12.25 -7.94 -1.45
N LYS A 126 12.90 -8.98 -2.01
CA LYS A 126 13.75 -8.87 -3.20
C LYS A 126 13.01 -8.37 -4.44
N PHE A 127 11.75 -8.73 -4.60
CA PHE A 127 10.95 -8.39 -5.78
C PHE A 127 10.05 -7.17 -5.60
N GLY A 128 10.09 -6.50 -4.44
CA GLY A 128 9.32 -5.28 -4.17
C GLY A 128 7.80 -5.51 -4.14
N VAL A 129 7.37 -6.72 -3.79
CA VAL A 129 5.96 -7.10 -3.70
C VAL A 129 5.45 -7.16 -2.27
N GLY A 130 6.23 -6.60 -1.34
CA GLY A 130 5.96 -6.65 0.10
C GLY A 130 4.59 -6.11 0.50
N PHE A 131 4.10 -5.07 -0.19
CA PHE A 131 2.77 -4.53 0.06
C PHE A 131 1.68 -5.60 0.01
N TYR A 132 1.73 -6.50 -0.98
CA TYR A 132 0.67 -7.51 -1.16
C TYR A 132 0.58 -8.54 -0.02
N SER A 133 1.62 -8.65 0.81
CA SER A 133 1.59 -9.52 2.00
C SER A 133 0.49 -9.12 2.98
N VAL A 134 -0.01 -7.89 2.94
CA VAL A 134 -1.13 -7.42 3.75
C VAL A 134 -2.39 -8.26 3.55
N PHE A 135 -2.63 -8.81 2.36
CA PHE A 135 -3.80 -9.63 2.06
C PHE A 135 -3.77 -11.01 2.72
N MET A 136 -2.65 -11.41 3.31
CA MET A 136 -2.60 -12.59 4.19
C MET A 136 -3.47 -12.41 5.43
N VAL A 137 -3.61 -11.19 5.93
CA VAL A 137 -4.32 -10.85 7.16
C VAL A 137 -5.53 -9.95 6.94
N ALA A 138 -5.61 -9.27 5.80
CA ALA A 138 -6.65 -8.30 5.49
C ALA A 138 -7.81 -8.91 4.72
N GLU A 139 -9.02 -8.59 5.14
CA GLU A 139 -10.26 -8.79 4.39
C GLU A 139 -10.43 -7.67 3.34
N GLU A 140 -10.04 -6.46 3.70
CA GLU A 140 -10.05 -5.28 2.84
C GLU A 140 -8.90 -4.34 3.22
N VAL A 141 -8.33 -3.69 2.22
CA VAL A 141 -7.32 -2.63 2.42
C VAL A 141 -7.77 -1.36 1.72
N VAL A 142 -7.71 -0.24 2.44
CA VAL A 142 -7.98 1.10 1.90
C VAL A 142 -6.72 1.94 2.06
N ILE A 143 -6.27 2.56 0.98
CA ILE A 143 -5.14 3.50 0.97
C ILE A 143 -5.68 4.88 0.64
N LYS A 144 -5.42 5.85 1.50
CA LYS A 144 -5.68 7.26 1.27
C LYS A 144 -4.35 7.98 1.19
N THR A 145 -4.12 8.74 0.13
CA THR A 145 -2.83 9.40 -0.06
C THR A 145 -2.96 10.79 -0.64
N LYS A 146 -2.05 11.67 -0.23
CA LYS A 146 -1.89 13.03 -0.73
C LYS A 146 -0.42 13.25 -1.06
N SER A 147 -0.13 13.50 -2.33
CA SER A 147 1.24 13.82 -2.76
C SER A 147 1.75 15.11 -2.14
N PHE A 148 3.06 15.23 -1.99
CA PHE A 148 3.74 16.47 -1.58
C PHE A 148 3.53 17.63 -2.57
N LYS A 149 3.09 17.34 -3.80
CA LYS A 149 2.81 18.32 -4.84
C LYS A 149 1.50 19.04 -4.56
N LYS A 150 1.49 20.37 -4.51
CA LYS A 150 0.33 21.19 -4.13
C LYS A 150 -0.94 20.93 -4.96
N ASP A 151 -0.77 20.76 -6.26
CA ASP A 151 -1.91 20.63 -7.20
C ASP A 151 -2.36 19.18 -7.40
N SER A 152 -1.77 18.23 -6.67
CA SER A 152 -2.17 16.84 -6.75
C SER A 152 -3.50 16.62 -6.01
N PRO A 153 -4.48 15.90 -6.58
CA PRO A 153 -5.67 15.51 -5.84
C PRO A 153 -5.35 14.53 -4.72
N GLU A 154 -6.25 14.43 -3.75
CA GLU A 154 -6.28 13.35 -2.79
C GLU A 154 -6.86 12.12 -3.46
N VAL A 155 -6.31 10.94 -3.17
CA VAL A 155 -6.70 9.70 -3.85
C VAL A 155 -6.97 8.63 -2.82
N GLU A 156 -8.07 7.91 -3.01
CA GLU A 156 -8.38 6.67 -2.30
C GLU A 156 -8.26 5.48 -3.26
N TRP A 157 -7.65 4.42 -2.78
CA TRP A 157 -7.55 3.13 -3.43
C TRP A 157 -8.07 2.06 -2.47
N LYS A 158 -8.82 1.10 -3.00
CA LYS A 158 -9.47 0.07 -2.20
C LYS A 158 -9.44 -1.28 -2.91
N SER A 159 -9.17 -2.35 -2.17
CA SER A 159 -9.23 -3.73 -2.67
C SER A 159 -9.45 -4.75 -1.56
N ASP A 160 -10.09 -5.85 -1.93
CA ASP A 160 -10.21 -7.08 -1.12
C ASP A 160 -9.13 -8.13 -1.45
N GLY A 161 -8.23 -7.83 -2.41
CA GLY A 161 -7.19 -8.76 -2.85
C GLY A 161 -7.69 -9.88 -3.77
N LEU A 162 -8.98 -9.91 -4.15
CA LEU A 162 -9.57 -10.98 -4.97
C LEU A 162 -9.49 -10.74 -6.48
N GLY A 163 -8.69 -9.77 -6.90
CA GLY A 163 -8.39 -9.57 -8.32
C GLY A 163 -8.80 -8.24 -8.90
N ASN A 164 -9.48 -7.38 -8.14
CA ASN A 164 -9.88 -6.04 -8.55
C ASN A 164 -9.49 -5.00 -7.50
N TYR A 165 -9.39 -3.75 -7.93
CA TYR A 165 -9.31 -2.60 -7.05
C TYR A 165 -10.13 -1.45 -7.60
N GLU A 166 -10.50 -0.56 -6.72
CA GLU A 166 -11.17 0.70 -7.05
C GLU A 166 -10.25 1.85 -6.72
N ILE A 167 -10.30 2.92 -7.51
CA ILE A 167 -9.53 4.14 -7.28
C ILE A 167 -10.39 5.35 -7.60
N GLU A 168 -10.36 6.34 -6.72
CA GLU A 168 -11.10 7.57 -6.90
C GLU A 168 -10.35 8.77 -6.32
N GLU A 169 -10.65 9.95 -6.85
CA GLU A 169 -10.25 11.20 -6.24
C GLU A 169 -11.22 11.53 -5.12
N ILE A 170 -10.70 11.88 -3.95
CA ILE A 170 -11.49 12.22 -2.78
C ILE A 170 -11.24 13.68 -2.35
N SER A 171 -12.00 14.17 -1.39
CA SER A 171 -11.83 15.51 -0.81
C SER A 171 -12.12 15.43 0.69
N ASN A 172 -11.10 15.03 1.45
CA ASN A 172 -11.17 14.76 2.89
C ASN A 172 -10.23 15.64 3.71
N ASP A 173 -9.66 16.69 3.10
CA ASP A 173 -8.67 17.58 3.71
C ASP A 173 -7.44 16.83 4.25
N LEU A 174 -7.00 15.81 3.51
CA LEU A 174 -5.83 15.02 3.86
C LEU A 174 -4.57 15.90 3.85
N LYS A 175 -3.74 15.68 4.85
CA LYS A 175 -2.38 16.18 4.84
C LYS A 175 -1.51 15.30 3.94
N ARG A 176 -0.36 15.85 3.50
CA ARG A 176 0.65 15.12 2.76
C ARG A 176 1.02 13.80 3.45
N GLY A 177 1.14 12.73 2.70
CA GLY A 177 1.52 11.42 3.18
C GLY A 177 0.57 10.31 2.74
N THR A 178 0.60 9.20 3.45
CA THR A 178 -0.22 8.02 3.15
C THR A 178 -0.84 7.45 4.42
N ILE A 179 -2.09 7.05 4.33
CA ILE A 179 -2.83 6.32 5.36
C ILE A 179 -3.24 4.98 4.77
N ILE A 180 -2.90 3.89 5.44
CA ILE A 180 -3.30 2.52 5.08
C ILE A 180 -4.22 2.00 6.17
N GLU A 181 -5.47 1.77 5.84
CA GLU A 181 -6.48 1.16 6.69
C GLU A 181 -6.61 -0.32 6.32
N ILE A 182 -6.43 -1.20 7.28
CA ILE A 182 -6.38 -2.65 7.10
C ILE A 182 -7.49 -3.27 7.94
N HIS A 183 -8.55 -3.72 7.28
CA HIS A 183 -9.63 -4.46 7.91
C HIS A 183 -9.20 -5.92 8.07
N LEU A 184 -8.94 -6.35 9.30
CA LEU A 184 -8.39 -7.66 9.58
C LEU A 184 -9.45 -8.76 9.48
N LYS A 185 -9.05 -9.90 8.92
CA LYS A 185 -9.83 -11.13 8.91
C LYS A 185 -10.14 -11.62 10.32
N GLU A 186 -11.20 -12.42 10.49
CA GLU A 186 -11.58 -13.01 11.77
C GLU A 186 -10.48 -13.88 12.40
N ASP A 187 -9.70 -14.58 11.57
CA ASP A 187 -8.59 -15.45 11.99
C ASP A 187 -7.26 -14.72 12.21
N ALA A 188 -7.25 -13.40 12.02
CA ALA A 188 -6.08 -12.53 12.20
C ALA A 188 -6.16 -11.67 13.47
N LYS A 189 -6.87 -12.15 14.51
CA LYS A 189 -7.11 -11.39 15.76
C LYS A 189 -5.91 -11.29 16.70
N ASP A 190 -4.95 -12.20 16.53
CA ASP A 190 -3.84 -12.37 17.47
C ASP A 190 -2.60 -11.54 17.09
N PHE A 191 -2.82 -10.43 16.38
CA PHE A 191 -1.77 -9.46 16.02
C PHE A 191 -1.85 -8.21 16.87
#